data_9cf24c89418e8a38df5a3887a779961d
#
_entry.id   9cf24c89418e8a38df5a3887a779961d
#
_cell.length_a   1.000
_cell.length_b   1.000
_cell.length_c   1.000
_cell.angle_alpha   90.00
_cell.angle_beta   90.00
_cell.angle_gamma   90.00
#
_symmetry.space_group_name_H-M   'P 1'
#
loop_
_entity.id
_entity.type
_entity.pdbx_description
1 polymer ?
#
loop_
_entity_poly.entity_id
_entity_poly.type
_entity_poly.pdbx_seq_one_letter_code
_entity_poly.pdbx_strand_id
1 'polypeptide(L)'
;MRRDNPEALALARRAANLLVDRKASEVVVLDVRGMSSYADYFVLASGDTERQVTATAEHVREQLKSAGYRTIGTEGFDGGHWVLLDYGEVVVHAFSAEVRAFYDLDGLWADAPREKVA
;
A
#
# COMPACT_ATOMS: atom_id res chain seq x y z
N MET A 1 -23.43 3.90 2.67
CA MET A 1 -23.29 2.46 3.00
C MET A 1 -22.06 1.90 2.33
N ARG A 2 -21.25 1.22 3.09
CA ARG A 2 -20.07 0.55 2.55
C ARG A 2 -20.48 -0.71 1.81
N ARG A 3 -19.93 -0.92 0.63
CA ARG A 3 -20.14 -2.18 -0.08
C ARG A 3 -19.11 -3.21 0.39
N ASP A 4 -19.50 -4.46 0.37
CA ASP A 4 -18.56 -5.54 0.66
C ASP A 4 -17.68 -5.79 -0.57
N ASN A 5 -16.38 -5.96 -0.32
CA ASN A 5 -15.43 -6.28 -1.37
C ASN A 5 -14.36 -7.22 -0.82
N PRO A 6 -14.74 -8.49 -0.58
CA PRO A 6 -13.79 -9.44 0.01
C PRO A 6 -12.57 -9.73 -0.86
N GLU A 7 -12.71 -9.62 -2.17
CA GLU A 7 -11.58 -9.82 -3.08
C GLU A 7 -10.55 -8.70 -2.95
N ALA A 8 -11.00 -7.45 -2.84
CA ALA A 8 -10.11 -6.32 -2.64
C ALA A 8 -9.43 -6.40 -1.27
N LEU A 9 -10.16 -6.78 -0.24
CA LEU A 9 -9.58 -6.96 1.09
C LEU A 9 -8.52 -8.06 1.10
N ALA A 10 -8.78 -9.17 0.44
CA ALA A 10 -7.82 -10.26 0.32
C ALA A 10 -6.56 -9.79 -0.41
N LEU A 11 -6.70 -9.03 -1.48
CA LEU A 11 -5.57 -8.47 -2.22
C LEU A 11 -4.77 -7.50 -1.34
N ALA A 12 -5.45 -6.62 -0.61
CA ALA A 12 -4.80 -5.67 0.28
C ALA A 12 -3.98 -6.39 1.36
N ARG A 13 -4.54 -7.42 1.98
CA ARG A 13 -3.84 -8.21 2.99
C ARG A 13 -2.66 -8.97 2.41
N ARG A 14 -2.82 -9.50 1.20
CA ARG A 14 -1.74 -10.18 0.49
C ARG A 14 -0.57 -9.23 0.23
N ALA A 15 -0.87 -8.03 -0.26
CA ALA A 15 0.14 -7.00 -0.49
C ALA A 15 0.84 -6.63 0.82
N ALA A 16 0.08 -6.46 1.90
CA ALA A 16 0.64 -6.13 3.21
C ALA A 16 1.62 -7.22 3.69
N ASN A 17 1.26 -8.48 3.54
CA ASN A 17 2.14 -9.58 3.93
C ASN A 17 3.42 -9.64 3.09
N LEU A 18 3.32 -9.31 1.81
CA LEU A 18 4.50 -9.24 0.94
C LEU A 18 5.44 -8.10 1.35
N LEU A 19 4.89 -7.00 1.84
CA LEU A 19 5.68 -5.90 2.38
C LEU A 19 6.42 -6.34 3.66
N VAL A 20 5.73 -7.05 4.53
CA VAL A 20 6.33 -7.61 5.75
C VAL A 20 7.47 -8.56 5.42
N ASP A 21 7.33 -9.37 4.37
CA ASP A 21 8.38 -10.30 3.92
C ASP A 21 9.70 -9.59 3.63
N ARG A 22 9.65 -8.35 3.21
CA ARG A 22 10.82 -7.53 2.94
C ARG A 22 11.15 -6.58 4.09
N LYS A 23 10.61 -6.86 5.28
CA LYS A 23 10.90 -6.12 6.51
C LYS A 23 10.49 -4.65 6.46
N ALA A 24 9.49 -4.33 5.67
CA ALA A 24 8.87 -3.01 5.74
C ALA A 24 8.27 -2.82 7.13
N SER A 25 8.28 -1.61 7.63
CA SER A 25 7.75 -1.29 8.95
C SER A 25 6.43 -0.52 8.83
N GLU A 26 5.70 -0.46 9.94
CA GLU A 26 4.43 0.26 10.02
C GLU A 26 3.49 -0.09 8.87
N VAL A 27 3.32 -1.41 8.62
CA VAL A 27 2.47 -1.91 7.55
C VAL A 27 1.03 -1.94 8.05
N VAL A 28 0.17 -1.18 7.37
CA VAL A 28 -1.24 -1.08 7.73
C VAL A 28 -2.12 -1.19 6.48
N VAL A 29 -3.32 -1.72 6.69
CA VAL A 29 -4.37 -1.71 5.67
C VAL A 29 -5.44 -0.73 6.14
N LEU A 30 -5.77 0.25 5.31
CA LEU A 30 -6.81 1.23 5.59
C LEU A 30 -8.05 0.88 4.77
N ASP A 31 -9.19 0.80 5.43
CA ASP A 31 -10.48 0.61 4.77
C ASP A 31 -11.03 1.99 4.41
N VAL A 32 -10.92 2.36 3.14
CA VAL A 32 -11.37 3.66 2.65
C VAL A 32 -12.64 3.56 1.82
N ARG A 33 -13.35 2.44 1.93
CA ARG A 33 -14.62 2.25 1.23
C ARG A 33 -15.63 3.30 1.71
N GLY A 34 -16.25 3.97 0.75
CA GLY A 34 -17.19 5.04 1.05
C GLY A 34 -16.55 6.37 1.46
N MET A 35 -15.22 6.41 1.58
CA MET A 35 -14.47 7.63 1.91
C MET A 35 -13.67 8.12 0.71
N SER A 36 -13.16 7.19 -0.11
CA SER A 36 -12.45 7.49 -1.35
C SER A 36 -13.34 7.18 -2.54
N SER A 37 -13.23 7.98 -3.58
CA SER A 37 -14.00 7.77 -4.81
C SER A 37 -13.30 6.81 -5.78
N TYR A 38 -12.04 6.44 -5.55
CA TYR A 38 -11.30 5.62 -6.49
C TYR A 38 -10.60 4.39 -5.92
N ALA A 39 -10.67 4.17 -4.63
CA ALA A 39 -10.09 2.97 -4.03
C ALA A 39 -10.92 2.49 -2.86
N ASP A 40 -10.87 1.19 -2.59
CA ASP A 40 -11.53 0.59 -1.44
C ASP A 40 -10.56 0.40 -0.27
N TYR A 41 -9.30 0.13 -0.58
CA TYR A 41 -8.27 -0.08 0.45
C TYR A 41 -6.96 0.58 0.06
N PHE A 42 -6.30 1.17 1.03
CA PHE A 42 -4.92 1.59 0.92
C PHE A 42 -4.07 0.67 1.77
N VAL A 43 -2.89 0.33 1.27
CA VAL A 43 -1.88 -0.40 2.05
C VAL A 43 -0.69 0.54 2.18
N LEU A 44 -0.31 0.86 3.41
CA LEU A 44 0.79 1.77 3.68
C LEU A 44 1.93 1.02 4.34
N ALA A 45 3.15 1.30 3.93
CA ALA A 45 4.34 0.71 4.52
C ALA A 45 5.51 1.68 4.47
N SER A 46 6.39 1.58 5.45
CA SER A 46 7.58 2.43 5.55
C SER A 46 8.84 1.62 5.32
N GLY A 47 9.84 2.23 4.66
CA GLY A 47 11.16 1.68 4.51
C GLY A 47 12.20 2.62 5.12
N ASP A 48 13.36 2.07 5.49
CA ASP A 48 14.43 2.86 6.11
C ASP A 48 15.21 3.69 5.10
N THR A 49 15.32 3.21 3.87
CA THR A 49 16.04 3.90 2.80
C THR A 49 15.20 3.90 1.52
N GLU A 50 15.54 4.81 0.61
CA GLU A 50 14.89 4.86 -0.70
C GLU A 50 15.09 3.54 -1.46
N ARG A 51 16.27 2.94 -1.30
CA ARG A 51 16.59 1.65 -1.92
C ARG A 51 15.69 0.54 -1.39
N GLN A 52 15.46 0.52 -0.08
CA GLN A 52 14.56 -0.45 0.53
C GLN A 52 13.12 -0.24 0.06
N VAL A 53 12.68 1.00 -0.01
CA VAL A 53 11.33 1.34 -0.49
C VAL A 53 11.13 0.79 -1.90
N THR A 54 12.08 1.07 -2.79
CA THR A 54 12.01 0.62 -4.19
C THR A 54 12.03 -0.91 -4.28
N ALA A 55 12.95 -1.55 -3.56
CA ALA A 55 13.10 -3.01 -3.59
C ALA A 55 11.85 -3.71 -3.03
N THR A 56 11.28 -3.17 -1.96
CA THR A 56 10.08 -3.73 -1.35
C THR A 56 8.88 -3.60 -2.29
N ALA A 57 8.70 -2.44 -2.91
CA ALA A 57 7.63 -2.23 -3.87
C ALA A 57 7.78 -3.14 -5.09
N GLU A 58 9.01 -3.32 -5.58
CA GLU A 58 9.28 -4.22 -6.71
C GLU A 58 8.92 -5.66 -6.36
N HIS A 59 9.26 -6.10 -5.15
CA HIS A 59 8.92 -7.42 -4.66
C HIS A 59 7.39 -7.64 -4.67
N VAL A 60 6.64 -6.68 -4.16
CA VAL A 60 5.17 -6.74 -4.14
C VAL A 60 4.65 -6.85 -5.57
N ARG A 61 5.12 -5.99 -6.46
CA ARG A 61 4.67 -5.97 -7.85
C ARG A 61 4.91 -7.30 -8.55
N GLU A 62 6.11 -7.87 -8.39
CA GLU A 62 6.47 -9.13 -9.04
C GLU A 62 5.68 -10.31 -8.49
N GLN A 63 5.53 -10.39 -7.17
CA GLN A 63 4.81 -11.47 -6.54
C GLN A 63 3.32 -11.44 -6.88
N LEU A 64 2.72 -10.26 -6.89
CA LEU A 64 1.32 -10.11 -7.27
C LEU A 64 1.11 -10.42 -8.75
N LYS A 65 2.05 -10.03 -9.61
CA LYS A 65 1.99 -10.38 -11.03
C LYS A 65 1.99 -11.89 -11.23
N SER A 66 2.85 -12.59 -10.51
CA SER A 66 2.90 -14.07 -10.56
C SER A 66 1.61 -14.70 -10.07
N ALA A 67 0.89 -14.03 -9.17
CA ALA A 67 -0.40 -14.49 -8.67
C ALA A 67 -1.59 -14.05 -9.53
N GLY A 68 -1.32 -13.38 -10.65
CA GLY A 68 -2.36 -12.97 -11.58
C GLY A 68 -2.85 -11.53 -11.44
N TYR A 69 -2.23 -10.73 -10.56
CA TYR A 69 -2.63 -9.34 -10.35
C TYR A 69 -1.65 -8.40 -11.04
N ARG A 70 -2.14 -7.63 -12.00
CA ARG A 70 -1.33 -6.63 -12.71
C ARG A 70 -1.69 -5.23 -12.25
N THR A 71 -0.69 -4.38 -12.10
CA THR A 71 -0.92 -2.97 -11.79
C THR A 71 -1.59 -2.28 -12.97
N ILE A 72 -2.45 -1.31 -12.65
CA ILE A 72 -2.98 -0.36 -13.63
C ILE A 72 -1.90 0.67 -13.95
N GLY A 73 -1.10 1.04 -12.94
CA GLY A 73 -0.01 1.97 -13.09
C GLY A 73 0.89 1.98 -11.87
N THR A 74 2.08 2.52 -12.02
CA THR A 74 3.04 2.67 -10.93
C THR A 74 3.63 4.06 -11.00
N GLU A 75 4.04 4.60 -9.83
CA GLU A 75 4.69 5.90 -9.75
C GLU A 75 5.80 5.85 -8.70
N GLY A 76 6.81 6.67 -8.89
CA GLY A 76 7.81 6.94 -7.87
C GLY A 76 9.01 6.01 -7.83
N PHE A 77 9.11 5.02 -8.70
CA PHE A 77 10.23 4.08 -8.69
C PHE A 77 11.58 4.76 -8.91
N ASP A 78 11.62 5.83 -9.69
CA ASP A 78 12.88 6.52 -9.99
C ASP A 78 13.51 7.16 -8.75
N GLY A 79 12.70 7.76 -7.89
CA GLY A 79 13.20 8.44 -6.70
C GLY A 79 13.26 7.55 -5.47
N GLY A 80 12.32 6.64 -5.33
CA GLY A 80 12.23 5.77 -4.15
C GLY A 80 11.77 6.45 -2.88
N HIS A 81 11.31 7.70 -2.96
CA HIS A 81 10.78 8.41 -1.79
C HIS A 81 9.38 7.95 -1.44
N TRP A 82 8.58 7.73 -2.47
CA TRP A 82 7.19 7.34 -2.35
C TRP A 82 6.83 6.56 -3.62
N VAL A 83 6.69 5.26 -3.49
CA VAL A 83 6.32 4.39 -4.60
C VAL A 83 4.86 3.99 -4.46
N LEU A 84 4.11 4.14 -5.52
CA LEU A 84 2.70 3.82 -5.57
C LEU A 84 2.47 2.70 -6.57
N LEU A 85 1.73 1.67 -6.13
CA LEU A 85 1.28 0.58 -6.99
C LEU A 85 -0.25 0.63 -7.02
N ASP A 86 -0.81 0.93 -8.18
CA ASP A 86 -2.25 1.06 -8.35
C ASP A 86 -2.83 -0.23 -8.92
N TYR A 87 -3.70 -0.88 -8.16
CA TYR A 87 -4.43 -2.09 -8.57
C TYR A 87 -5.93 -1.79 -8.76
N GLY A 88 -6.30 -0.52 -8.83
CA GLY A 88 -7.69 -0.11 -8.96
C GLY A 88 -8.36 0.02 -7.60
N GLU A 89 -8.92 -1.06 -7.09
CA GLU A 89 -9.60 -1.05 -5.80
C GLU A 89 -8.63 -1.06 -4.60
N VAL A 90 -7.37 -1.40 -4.84
CA VAL A 90 -6.32 -1.41 -3.82
C VAL A 90 -5.15 -0.59 -4.34
N VAL A 91 -4.67 0.34 -3.54
CA VAL A 91 -3.49 1.14 -3.86
C VAL A 91 -2.46 0.92 -2.76
N VAL A 92 -1.27 0.47 -3.15
CA VAL A 92 -0.16 0.22 -2.24
C VAL A 92 0.75 1.43 -2.24
N HIS A 93 1.07 1.94 -1.05
CA HIS A 93 1.98 3.06 -0.85
C HIS A 93 3.17 2.60 -0.02
N ALA A 94 4.34 2.62 -0.62
CA ALA A 94 5.60 2.34 0.09
C ALA A 94 6.43 3.62 0.07
N PHE A 95 6.85 4.10 1.23
CA PHE A 95 7.57 5.37 1.31
C PHE A 95 8.55 5.35 2.49
N SER A 96 9.48 6.31 2.51
CA SER A 96 10.34 6.47 3.66
C SER A 96 9.52 6.99 4.84
N ALA A 97 9.99 6.71 6.04
CA ALA A 97 9.31 7.19 7.25
C ALA A 97 9.19 8.71 7.25
N GLU A 98 10.22 9.41 6.76
CA GLU A 98 10.21 10.87 6.68
C GLU A 98 9.13 11.40 5.74
N VAL A 99 9.02 10.82 4.55
CA VAL A 99 8.02 11.22 3.56
C VAL A 99 6.62 10.92 4.07
N ARG A 100 6.45 9.73 4.70
CA ARG A 100 5.16 9.35 5.27
C ARG A 100 4.70 10.35 6.33
N ALA A 101 5.61 10.77 7.21
CA ALA A 101 5.32 11.75 8.24
C ALA A 101 5.03 13.13 7.64
N PHE A 102 5.80 13.53 6.63
CA PHE A 102 5.66 14.84 6.00
C PHE A 102 4.30 15.03 5.35
N TYR A 103 3.84 14.05 4.60
CA TYR A 103 2.54 14.12 3.91
C TYR A 103 1.38 13.69 4.80
N ASP A 104 1.69 13.04 5.91
CA ASP A 104 0.71 12.61 6.93
C ASP A 104 -0.51 11.90 6.32
N LEU A 105 -0.25 10.91 5.48
CA LEU A 105 -1.32 10.12 4.87
C LEU A 105 -2.17 9.43 5.93
N ASP A 106 -1.52 8.98 7.01
CA ASP A 106 -2.22 8.37 8.14
C ASP A 106 -3.20 9.33 8.80
N GLY A 107 -2.81 10.59 8.97
CA GLY A 107 -3.68 11.62 9.53
C GLY A 107 -4.82 12.00 8.59
N LEU A 108 -4.52 12.09 7.30
CA LEU A 108 -5.53 12.41 6.28
C LEU A 108 -6.67 11.39 6.29
N TRP A 109 -6.33 10.11 6.53
CA TRP A 109 -7.29 9.02 6.58
C TRP A 109 -7.49 8.48 8.00
N ALA A 110 -7.40 9.36 9.00
CA ALA A 110 -7.50 8.97 10.41
C ALA A 110 -8.83 8.30 10.76
N ASP A 111 -9.91 8.67 10.06
CA ASP A 111 -11.24 8.10 10.30
C ASP A 111 -11.45 6.74 9.63
N ALA A 112 -10.54 6.31 8.76
CA ALA A 112 -10.66 5.01 8.11
C ALA A 112 -10.33 3.88 9.09
N PRO A 113 -11.13 2.81 9.12
CA PRO A 113 -10.76 1.62 9.88
C PRO A 113 -9.38 1.14 9.47
N ARG A 114 -8.58 0.79 10.46
CA ARG A 114 -7.17 0.48 10.28
C ARG A 114 -6.87 -0.92 10.81
N GLU A 115 -6.22 -1.73 9.97
CA GLU A 115 -5.72 -3.04 10.37
C GLU A 115 -4.20 -2.97 10.36
N LYS A 116 -3.58 -3.08 11.53
CA LYS A 116 -2.13 -3.09 11.64
C LYS A 116 -1.64 -4.50 11.32
N VAL A 117 -0.69 -4.61 10.40
CA VAL A 117 -0.12 -5.90 9.99
C VAL A 117 1.27 -6.11 10.57
N ALA A 118 2.04 -5.04 10.67
CA ALA A 118 3.36 -5.10 11.28
C ALA A 118 3.83 -3.75 11.78
#